data_8ee21d7104f20965634770ad404d27be
#
_entry.id   8ee21d7104f20965634770ad404d27be
#
_cell.length_a   1.000
_cell.length_b   1.000
_cell.length_c   1.000
_cell.angle_alpha   90.00
_cell.angle_beta   90.00
_cell.angle_gamma   90.00
#
_symmetry.space_group_name_H-M   'P 1'
#
loop_
_entity.id
_entity.type
_entity.pdbx_description
1 polymer ?
#
loop_
_entity_poly.entity_id
_entity_poly.type
_entity_poly.pdbx_seq_one_letter_code
_entity_poly.pdbx_strand_id
1 'polypeptide(L)'
;MRAVNDQDHRPDVSRERTAANRLRALLVAELVLFALASLLHRGILANGFQHARAAIAESIVALVLAIGLAISVYSPNEARPAALWTQGFALLGVCIGIAMILIGVGPHTGLDYGIHAAMAVTLITGLVVARRVSPPKPLI
;
A
#
# COMPACT_ATOMS: atom_id res chain seq x y z
N MET A 1 32.48 41.37 8.74
CA MET A 1 32.34 40.16 7.89
C MET A 1 31.65 39.08 8.70
N ARG A 2 30.36 38.85 8.48
CA ARG A 2 29.61 37.75 9.14
C ARG A 2 29.84 36.50 8.26
N ALA A 3 30.48 35.46 8.81
CA ALA A 3 30.55 34.16 8.19
C ALA A 3 29.11 33.64 8.12
N VAL A 4 28.58 33.52 6.92
CA VAL A 4 27.29 32.82 6.65
C VAL A 4 27.51 31.37 7.01
N ASN A 5 26.80 30.91 8.05
CA ASN A 5 26.88 29.52 8.50
C ASN A 5 26.13 28.64 7.49
N ASP A 6 26.87 28.08 6.56
CA ASP A 6 26.39 27.24 5.44
C ASP A 6 25.96 25.82 5.88
N GLN A 7 25.87 25.60 7.21
CA GLN A 7 25.50 24.29 7.77
C GLN A 7 23.98 24.07 7.89
N ASP A 8 23.14 25.10 7.68
CA ASP A 8 21.71 25.04 7.99
C ASP A 8 20.83 24.58 6.81
N HIS A 9 21.44 24.22 5.68
CA HIS A 9 20.70 23.88 4.44
C HIS A 9 20.93 22.49 3.90
N ARG A 10 21.54 21.57 4.66
CA ARG A 10 21.56 20.15 4.23
C ARG A 10 20.19 19.53 4.54
N PRO A 11 19.38 19.20 3.52
CA PRO A 11 18.18 18.42 3.77
C PRO A 11 18.62 17.18 4.55
N ASP A 12 17.88 16.87 5.60
CA ASP A 12 18.20 15.77 6.52
C ASP A 12 18.03 14.43 5.77
N VAL A 13 19.07 14.03 5.07
CA VAL A 13 19.14 12.79 4.26
C VAL A 13 18.71 11.57 5.08
N SER A 14 18.88 11.64 6.41
CA SER A 14 18.45 10.59 7.32
C SER A 14 16.93 10.52 7.41
N ARG A 15 16.23 11.63 7.44
CA ARG A 15 14.77 11.71 7.49
C ARG A 15 14.14 11.25 6.17
N GLU A 16 14.71 11.64 5.04
CA GLU A 16 14.23 11.20 3.72
C GLU A 16 14.36 9.68 3.54
N ARG A 17 15.51 9.10 3.90
CA ARG A 17 15.71 7.65 3.89
C ARG A 17 14.74 6.93 4.80
N THR A 18 14.50 7.45 6.00
CA THR A 18 13.55 6.86 6.96
C THR A 18 12.12 6.90 6.41
N ALA A 19 11.71 7.99 5.77
CA ALA A 19 10.39 8.11 5.16
C ALA A 19 10.21 7.12 3.99
N ALA A 20 11.21 6.99 3.12
CA ALA A 20 11.21 6.02 2.02
C ALA A 20 11.13 4.58 2.53
N ASN A 21 11.88 4.24 3.58
CA ASN A 21 11.85 2.90 4.17
C ASN A 21 10.49 2.59 4.81
N ARG A 22 9.86 3.55 5.50
CA ARG A 22 8.51 3.40 6.03
C ARG A 22 7.48 3.15 4.93
N LEU A 23 7.59 3.88 3.82
CA LEU A 23 6.71 3.71 2.67
C LEU A 23 6.83 2.30 2.08
N ARG A 24 8.07 1.81 1.87
CA ARG A 24 8.32 0.44 1.40
C ARG A 24 7.82 -0.62 2.37
N ALA A 25 8.02 -0.42 3.67
CA ALA A 25 7.51 -1.35 4.69
C ALA A 25 5.97 -1.45 4.65
N LEU A 26 5.26 -0.33 4.44
CA LEU A 26 3.81 -0.32 4.28
C LEU A 26 3.39 -1.04 2.99
N LEU A 27 4.03 -0.76 1.85
CA LEU A 27 3.75 -1.48 0.60
C LEU A 27 3.96 -3.00 0.73
N VAL A 28 5.00 -3.44 1.47
CA VAL A 28 5.22 -4.87 1.77
C VAL A 28 4.10 -5.42 2.64
N ALA A 29 3.70 -4.73 3.69
CA ALA A 29 2.62 -5.17 4.57
C ALA A 29 1.29 -5.28 3.81
N GLU A 30 0.95 -4.31 2.98
CA GLU A 30 -0.23 -4.30 2.13
C GLU A 30 -0.19 -5.46 1.13
N LEU A 31 0.93 -5.65 0.42
CA LEU A 31 1.12 -6.77 -0.50
C LEU A 31 0.89 -8.12 0.18
N VAL A 32 1.46 -8.30 1.39
CA VAL A 32 1.31 -9.55 2.15
C VAL A 32 -0.16 -9.75 2.56
N LEU A 33 -0.86 -8.70 3.01
CA LEU A 33 -2.28 -8.80 3.38
C LEU A 33 -3.14 -9.24 2.19
N PHE A 34 -2.97 -8.65 1.01
CA PHE A 34 -3.73 -9.03 -0.17
C PHE A 34 -3.37 -10.43 -0.68
N ALA A 35 -2.10 -10.83 -0.62
CA ALA A 35 -1.67 -12.17 -0.97
C ALA A 35 -2.29 -13.22 -0.02
N LEU A 36 -2.28 -12.96 1.28
CA LEU A 36 -2.89 -13.86 2.27
C LEU A 36 -4.41 -13.96 2.11
N ALA A 37 -5.11 -12.85 1.85
CA ALA A 37 -6.53 -12.85 1.57
C ALA A 37 -6.86 -13.64 0.30
N SER A 38 -6.09 -13.45 -0.77
CA SER A 38 -6.26 -14.26 -1.99
C SER A 38 -6.07 -15.76 -1.74
N LEU A 39 -5.08 -16.15 -0.93
CA LEU A 39 -4.86 -17.57 -0.57
C LEU A 39 -6.00 -18.11 0.30
N LEU A 40 -6.56 -17.29 1.20
CA LEU A 40 -7.71 -17.63 2.01
C LEU A 40 -8.94 -17.88 1.11
N HIS A 41 -9.24 -16.96 0.18
CA HIS A 41 -10.37 -17.10 -0.74
C HIS A 41 -10.17 -18.16 -1.82
N ARG A 42 -8.97 -18.69 -1.98
CA ARG A 42 -8.70 -19.94 -2.75
C ARG A 42 -8.93 -21.21 -1.93
N GLY A 43 -9.15 -21.09 -0.61
CA GLY A 43 -9.25 -22.22 0.30
C GLY A 43 -7.92 -22.91 0.62
N ILE A 44 -6.79 -22.26 0.31
CA ILE A 44 -5.44 -22.79 0.57
C ILE A 44 -5.10 -22.67 2.07
N LEU A 45 -5.47 -21.54 2.71
CA LEU A 45 -5.17 -21.30 4.11
C LEU A 45 -6.23 -21.88 5.05
N ALA A 46 -7.50 -21.89 4.63
CA ALA A 46 -8.61 -22.45 5.42
C ALA A 46 -9.76 -22.88 4.52
N ASN A 47 -10.43 -23.96 4.89
CA ASN A 47 -11.64 -24.42 4.20
C ASN A 47 -12.85 -23.57 4.61
N GLY A 48 -13.82 -23.45 3.72
CA GLY A 48 -15.07 -22.74 3.99
C GLY A 48 -15.07 -21.25 3.62
N PHE A 49 -13.94 -20.72 3.15
CA PHE A 49 -13.80 -19.33 2.72
C PHE A 49 -13.62 -19.15 1.22
N GLN A 50 -13.89 -20.22 0.43
CA GLN A 50 -13.67 -20.20 -1.00
C GLN A 50 -14.57 -19.20 -1.70
N HIS A 51 -13.96 -18.21 -2.37
CA HIS A 51 -14.65 -17.20 -3.18
C HIS A 51 -13.77 -16.77 -4.36
N ALA A 52 -13.93 -17.46 -5.49
CA ALA A 52 -13.02 -17.33 -6.65
C ALA A 52 -12.90 -15.87 -7.16
N ARG A 53 -14.01 -15.11 -7.19
CA ARG A 53 -13.99 -13.72 -7.66
C ARG A 53 -13.18 -12.81 -6.72
N ALA A 54 -13.32 -12.97 -5.40
CA ALA A 54 -12.54 -12.23 -4.41
C ALA A 54 -11.06 -12.59 -4.55
N ALA A 55 -10.72 -13.87 -4.63
CA ALA A 55 -9.34 -14.34 -4.81
C ALA A 55 -8.66 -13.74 -6.04
N ILE A 56 -9.38 -13.64 -7.17
CA ILE A 56 -8.86 -13.00 -8.40
C ILE A 56 -8.64 -11.51 -8.19
N ALA A 57 -9.63 -10.80 -7.63
CA ALA A 57 -9.53 -9.35 -7.38
C ALA A 57 -8.34 -9.04 -6.46
N GLU A 58 -8.20 -9.76 -5.36
CA GLU A 58 -7.10 -9.61 -4.41
C GLU A 58 -5.73 -9.93 -5.02
N SER A 59 -5.65 -10.95 -5.90
CA SER A 59 -4.42 -11.26 -6.65
C SER A 59 -4.02 -10.11 -7.57
N ILE A 60 -4.98 -9.46 -8.24
CA ILE A 60 -4.71 -8.32 -9.13
C ILE A 60 -4.19 -7.13 -8.29
N VAL A 61 -4.83 -6.85 -7.17
CA VAL A 61 -4.38 -5.77 -6.26
C VAL A 61 -2.99 -6.06 -5.71
N ALA A 62 -2.72 -7.31 -5.28
CA ALA A 62 -1.40 -7.73 -4.83
C ALA A 62 -0.33 -7.50 -5.91
N LEU A 63 -0.63 -7.84 -7.17
CA LEU A 63 0.28 -7.60 -8.29
C LEU A 63 0.54 -6.10 -8.50
N VAL A 64 -0.49 -5.26 -8.44
CA VAL A 64 -0.33 -3.80 -8.57
C VAL A 64 0.53 -3.24 -7.44
N LEU A 65 0.33 -3.68 -6.19
CA LEU A 65 1.17 -3.28 -5.05
C LEU A 65 2.62 -3.76 -5.20
N ALA A 66 2.84 -4.98 -5.73
CA ALA A 66 4.17 -5.50 -6.03
C ALA A 66 4.90 -4.64 -7.07
N ILE A 67 4.20 -4.19 -8.11
CA ILE A 67 4.74 -3.26 -9.11
C ILE A 67 5.12 -1.93 -8.46
N GLY A 68 4.24 -1.35 -7.62
CA GLY A 68 4.53 -0.12 -6.88
C GLY A 68 5.75 -0.24 -5.97
N LEU A 69 5.87 -1.37 -5.28
CA LEU A 69 7.04 -1.69 -4.46
C LEU A 69 8.31 -1.78 -5.31
N ALA A 70 8.27 -2.50 -6.43
CA ALA A 70 9.39 -2.62 -7.35
C ALA A 70 9.84 -1.25 -7.87
N ILE A 71 8.91 -0.41 -8.33
CA ILE A 71 9.21 0.97 -8.76
C ILE A 71 9.87 1.76 -7.61
N SER A 72 9.35 1.65 -6.38
CA SER A 72 9.89 2.37 -5.22
C SER A 72 11.32 1.95 -4.86
N VAL A 73 11.73 0.73 -5.22
CA VAL A 73 13.08 0.20 -4.97
C VAL A 73 14.04 0.59 -6.10
N TYR A 74 13.64 0.37 -7.36
CA TYR A 74 14.51 0.56 -8.52
C TYR A 74 14.55 2.01 -9.02
N SER A 75 13.50 2.79 -8.75
CA SER A 75 13.36 4.19 -9.16
C SER A 75 12.94 5.06 -7.97
N PRO A 76 13.85 5.38 -7.03
CA PRO A 76 13.50 6.10 -5.79
C PRO A 76 12.78 7.44 -6.02
N ASN A 77 13.06 8.11 -7.13
CA ASN A 77 12.40 9.37 -7.51
C ASN A 77 10.91 9.18 -7.84
N GLU A 78 10.53 8.00 -8.28
CA GLU A 78 9.15 7.63 -8.61
C GLU A 78 8.42 6.93 -7.44
N ALA A 79 9.12 6.71 -6.31
CA ALA A 79 8.56 5.97 -5.17
C ALA A 79 7.25 6.57 -4.64
N ARG A 80 7.19 7.91 -4.53
CA ARG A 80 5.99 8.61 -4.05
C ARG A 80 4.82 8.49 -5.02
N PRO A 81 4.93 8.89 -6.30
CA PRO A 81 3.81 8.75 -7.24
C PRO A 81 3.39 7.28 -7.43
N ALA A 82 4.32 6.35 -7.52
CA ALA A 82 4.01 4.92 -7.61
C ALA A 82 3.20 4.44 -6.41
N ALA A 83 3.61 4.77 -5.18
CA ALA A 83 2.88 4.40 -3.98
C ALA A 83 1.48 5.03 -3.93
N LEU A 84 1.34 6.32 -4.27
CA LEU A 84 0.03 6.98 -4.29
C LEU A 84 -0.94 6.31 -5.27
N TRP A 85 -0.47 5.95 -6.47
CA TRP A 85 -1.30 5.30 -7.48
C TRP A 85 -1.66 3.87 -7.08
N THR A 86 -0.69 3.05 -6.66
CA THR A 86 -0.94 1.64 -6.35
C THR A 86 -1.78 1.45 -5.09
N GLN A 87 -1.52 2.23 -4.02
CA GLN A 87 -2.32 2.21 -2.81
C GLN A 87 -3.71 2.81 -3.02
N GLY A 88 -3.84 3.88 -3.85
CA GLY A 88 -5.14 4.44 -4.22
C GLY A 88 -5.99 3.43 -4.99
N PHE A 89 -5.41 2.72 -5.95
CA PHE A 89 -6.06 1.63 -6.67
C PHE A 89 -6.48 0.49 -5.71
N ALA A 90 -5.60 0.09 -4.81
CA ALA A 90 -5.87 -0.93 -3.82
C ALA A 90 -7.01 -0.52 -2.87
N LEU A 91 -7.03 0.72 -2.41
CA LEU A 91 -8.10 1.25 -1.55
C LEU A 91 -9.45 1.26 -2.26
N LEU A 92 -9.49 1.63 -3.53
CA LEU A 92 -10.71 1.53 -4.35
C LEU A 92 -11.19 0.08 -4.41
N GLY A 93 -10.29 -0.88 -4.61
CA GLY A 93 -10.61 -2.32 -4.58
C GLY A 93 -11.23 -2.76 -3.25
N VAL A 94 -10.66 -2.31 -2.11
CA VAL A 94 -11.21 -2.58 -0.77
C VAL A 94 -12.61 -1.97 -0.60
N CYS A 95 -12.81 -0.73 -1.04
CA CYS A 95 -14.13 -0.09 -0.98
C CYS A 95 -15.18 -0.86 -1.79
N ILE A 96 -14.83 -1.33 -2.99
CA ILE A 96 -15.70 -2.19 -3.81
C ILE A 96 -15.96 -3.51 -3.08
N GLY A 97 -14.94 -4.16 -2.51
CA GLY A 97 -15.07 -5.40 -1.74
C GLY A 97 -16.05 -5.25 -0.58
N ILE A 98 -15.89 -4.19 0.23
CA ILE A 98 -16.80 -3.88 1.34
C ILE A 98 -18.24 -3.66 0.82
N ALA A 99 -18.41 -2.89 -0.26
CA ALA A 99 -19.73 -2.66 -0.85
C ALA A 99 -20.38 -3.96 -1.31
N MET A 100 -19.62 -4.88 -1.93
CA MET A 100 -20.11 -6.19 -2.36
C MET A 100 -20.56 -7.05 -1.17
N ILE A 101 -19.80 -7.04 -0.07
CA ILE A 101 -20.18 -7.72 1.16
C ILE A 101 -21.51 -7.14 1.71
N LEU A 102 -21.64 -5.82 1.76
CA LEU A 102 -22.83 -5.15 2.30
C LEU A 102 -24.12 -5.43 1.50
N ILE A 103 -24.01 -5.62 0.18
CA ILE A 103 -25.16 -5.97 -0.68
C ILE A 103 -25.42 -7.48 -0.80
N GLY A 104 -24.71 -8.29 -0.02
CA GLY A 104 -24.94 -9.73 0.01
C GLY A 104 -24.22 -10.55 -1.06
N VAL A 105 -23.21 -9.98 -1.70
CA VAL A 105 -22.39 -10.65 -2.70
C VAL A 105 -21.02 -10.97 -2.10
N GLY A 106 -20.85 -12.20 -1.63
CA GLY A 106 -19.58 -12.66 -1.07
C GLY A 106 -19.71 -13.25 0.33
N PRO A 107 -18.61 -13.69 0.91
CA PRO A 107 -18.60 -14.22 2.27
C PRO A 107 -18.89 -13.12 3.29
N HIS A 108 -19.77 -13.44 4.27
CA HIS A 108 -20.23 -12.52 5.31
C HIS A 108 -19.70 -12.94 6.69
N THR A 109 -18.43 -13.34 6.77
CA THR A 109 -17.85 -13.77 8.05
C THR A 109 -17.20 -12.60 8.79
N GLY A 110 -17.10 -12.72 10.12
CA GLY A 110 -16.35 -11.74 10.92
C GLY A 110 -14.88 -11.61 10.47
N LEU A 111 -14.31 -12.67 9.91
CA LEU A 111 -12.96 -12.68 9.38
C LEU A 111 -12.86 -11.79 8.12
N ASP A 112 -13.83 -11.87 7.20
CA ASP A 112 -13.83 -11.04 5.99
C ASP A 112 -13.90 -9.55 6.32
N TYR A 113 -14.78 -9.18 7.27
CA TYR A 113 -14.86 -7.79 7.75
C TYR A 113 -13.54 -7.36 8.41
N GLY A 114 -12.91 -8.21 9.22
CA GLY A 114 -11.64 -7.93 9.88
C GLY A 114 -10.50 -7.72 8.88
N ILE A 115 -10.40 -8.57 7.86
CA ILE A 115 -9.39 -8.45 6.79
C ILE A 115 -9.58 -7.16 6.00
N HIS A 116 -10.79 -6.84 5.56
CA HIS A 116 -11.08 -5.61 4.82
C HIS A 116 -10.81 -4.36 5.66
N ALA A 117 -11.13 -4.38 6.95
CA ALA A 117 -10.80 -3.28 7.87
C ALA A 117 -9.30 -3.11 8.02
N ALA A 118 -8.53 -4.20 8.19
CA ALA A 118 -7.08 -4.15 8.27
C ALA A 118 -6.45 -3.60 6.98
N MET A 119 -6.93 -4.06 5.80
CA MET A 119 -6.50 -3.53 4.50
C MET A 119 -6.78 -2.03 4.37
N ALA A 120 -7.99 -1.59 4.72
CA ALA A 120 -8.35 -0.17 4.65
C ALA A 120 -7.45 0.70 5.55
N VAL A 121 -7.22 0.28 6.79
CA VAL A 121 -6.38 1.01 7.75
C VAL A 121 -4.93 1.10 7.27
N THR A 122 -4.35 0.00 6.78
CA THR A 122 -2.96 -0.01 6.28
C THR A 122 -2.82 0.85 5.04
N LEU A 123 -3.75 0.78 4.08
CA LEU A 123 -3.74 1.57 2.84
C LEU A 123 -3.92 3.07 3.12
N ILE A 124 -4.84 3.45 4.02
CA ILE A 124 -5.01 4.86 4.43
C ILE A 124 -3.72 5.37 5.08
N THR A 125 -3.11 4.56 5.97
CA THR A 125 -1.84 4.91 6.61
C THR A 125 -0.73 5.07 5.57
N GLY A 126 -0.64 4.16 4.61
CA GLY A 126 0.33 4.22 3.52
C GLY A 126 0.17 5.46 2.66
N LEU A 127 -1.07 5.79 2.27
CA LEU A 127 -1.38 7.02 1.50
C LEU A 127 -1.01 8.30 2.27
N VAL A 128 -1.26 8.34 3.59
CA VAL A 128 -0.87 9.48 4.44
C VAL A 128 0.65 9.61 4.50
N VAL A 129 1.36 8.49 4.67
CA VAL A 129 2.84 8.49 4.67
C VAL A 129 3.38 8.90 3.30
N ALA A 130 2.84 8.36 2.19
CA ALA A 130 3.26 8.69 0.84
C ALA A 130 3.09 10.19 0.53
N ARG A 131 2.01 10.82 1.01
CA ARG A 131 1.79 12.28 0.84
C ARG A 131 2.82 13.13 1.57
N ARG A 132 3.40 12.62 2.67
CA ARG A 132 4.40 13.34 3.48
C ARG A 132 5.83 13.17 2.97
N VAL A 133 6.08 12.23 2.07
CA VAL A 133 7.39 12.09 1.40
C VAL A 133 7.57 13.28 0.45
N SER A 134 8.65 14.01 0.60
CA SER A 134 8.97 15.15 -0.27
C SER A 134 9.12 14.70 -1.72
N PRO A 135 8.60 15.46 -2.71
CA PRO A 135 8.88 15.18 -4.11
C PRO A 135 10.40 15.35 -4.37
N PRO A 136 10.96 14.58 -5.31
CA PRO A 136 12.36 14.77 -5.71
C PRO A 136 12.56 16.21 -6.18
N LYS A 137 13.70 16.82 -5.77
CA LYS A 137 14.06 18.16 -6.26
C LYS A 137 14.29 18.10 -7.76
N PRO A 138 13.72 19.02 -8.56
CA PRO A 138 14.04 19.10 -9.98
C PRO A 138 15.54 19.34 -10.14
N LEU A 139 16.15 18.57 -11.03
CA LEU A 139 17.52 18.82 -11.49
C LEU A 139 17.46 20.10 -12.34
N ILE A 140 17.90 21.22 -11.77
CA ILE A 140 18.13 22.48 -12.50
C ILE A 140 19.52 22.41 -13.10
#